data_57538dfdb37eb969707a35f47c3cede2
#
_entry.id   57538dfdb37eb969707a35f47c3cede2
#
_cell.length_a   1.000
_cell.length_b   1.000
_cell.length_c   1.000
_cell.angle_alpha   90.00
_cell.angle_beta   90.00
_cell.angle_gamma   90.00
#
_symmetry.space_group_name_H-M   'P 1'
#
loop_
_entity.id
_entity.type
_entity.pdbx_description
1 polymer ?
#
loop_
_entity_poly.entity_id
_entity_poly.type
_entity_poly.pdbx_seq_one_letter_code
_entity_poly.pdbx_strand_id
1 'polypeptide(L)'
;MSWTEDEDQQHKITDATSSPPNKSAVKDNLDPNKEIWSLLEKTLSENLIEKRRSRRWKIFFRFLTLIIVISVIVGWFAKSSLQDVSLEGDVVAMIPMRGVIGANAEIESSEFVRLLDNAYQNTQLTGVIIEMNSPGGSPVHSGIIYDAIRSKEQAYPEIPVIVVVEDMAASGGYYIASAANEIYADKASLVGSIGVISSGFDASHLLEKIGVERRTFTAGRNKAFLDPFTPMTEEAKAKWQAVLDETHQQFINAVKEGRGKKLVITDDVFSGMVFTGSQAIKIGLIDGLASVNDILDSRFPNAEPVVYEPKQDSWKELAKELGVEMATRVINSTNLQ
;
A
#
# COMPACT_ATOMS: atom_id res chain seq x y z
N MET A 1 44.52 -18.76 14.96
CA MET A 1 45.79 -18.09 14.69
C MET A 1 45.89 -17.02 15.75
N SER A 2 46.43 -17.30 16.98
CA SER A 2 47.85 -17.52 17.25
C SER A 2 48.68 -16.27 16.98
N TRP A 3 49.21 -15.69 18.01
CA TRP A 3 50.61 -15.65 18.49
C TRP A 3 50.71 -14.57 19.55
N THR A 4 51.03 -14.87 20.82
CA THR A 4 52.30 -15.14 21.53
C THR A 4 53.04 -13.82 21.87
N GLU A 5 53.18 -13.51 23.18
CA GLU A 5 54.33 -13.88 24.06
C GLU A 5 55.62 -13.13 23.69
N ASP A 6 56.19 -12.49 24.69
CA ASP A 6 57.51 -12.75 25.32
C ASP A 6 57.82 -11.58 26.26
N GLU A 7 58.07 -11.80 27.55
CA GLU A 7 59.28 -12.17 28.26
C GLU A 7 60.45 -11.18 28.06
N ASP A 8 60.98 -10.66 29.14
CA ASP A 8 62.23 -11.09 29.84
C ASP A 8 62.63 -10.07 30.92
N GLN A 9 62.78 -10.51 32.12
CA GLN A 9 64.01 -10.93 32.87
C GLN A 9 64.90 -9.79 33.41
N GLN A 10 65.00 -9.81 34.73
CA GLN A 10 66.12 -10.09 35.65
C GLN A 10 67.18 -8.99 35.86
N HIS A 11 67.43 -8.68 37.14
CA HIS A 11 68.61 -8.98 37.93
C HIS A 11 68.49 -8.42 39.37
N LYS A 12 68.47 -9.18 40.37
CA LYS A 12 69.36 -9.74 41.35
C LYS A 12 70.56 -8.84 41.74
N ILE A 13 70.75 -8.62 43.05
CA ILE A 13 71.90 -9.10 43.92
C ILE A 13 71.84 -8.31 45.26
N THR A 14 71.63 -9.02 46.36
CA THR A 14 72.42 -9.32 47.62
C THR A 14 73.13 -8.12 48.25
N ASP A 15 73.26 -7.95 49.49
CA ASP A 15 73.42 -8.68 50.75
C ASP A 15 73.47 -7.68 51.91
N ALA A 16 73.11 -7.98 53.02
CA ALA A 16 73.58 -8.52 54.25
C ALA A 16 73.40 -7.61 55.50
N THR A 17 72.86 -8.30 56.54
CA THR A 17 73.16 -8.23 57.96
C THR A 17 73.10 -6.90 58.73
N SER A 18 72.16 -6.83 59.66
CA SER A 18 72.39 -6.85 61.14
C SER A 18 71.10 -6.54 61.92
N SER A 19 70.78 -7.42 62.85
CA SER A 19 69.80 -7.21 63.93
C SER A 19 70.50 -6.75 65.17
N PRO A 20 69.84 -6.46 66.31
CA PRO A 20 68.63 -5.64 66.61
C PRO A 20 68.98 -4.50 67.60
N PRO A 21 68.08 -3.79 68.24
CA PRO A 21 67.22 -4.25 69.33
C PRO A 21 65.79 -3.72 69.41
N ASN A 22 65.00 -4.54 70.02
CA ASN A 22 63.77 -4.36 70.72
C ASN A 22 63.51 -2.96 71.34
N LYS A 23 62.39 -2.29 70.99
CA LYS A 23 61.70 -1.41 71.90
C LYS A 23 60.19 -1.42 71.63
N SER A 24 59.52 -1.96 72.60
CA SER A 24 58.23 -1.51 73.19
C SER A 24 57.10 -1.08 72.25
N ALA A 25 56.02 -1.83 72.34
CA ALA A 25 54.69 -1.54 71.94
C ALA A 25 54.26 -0.07 72.23
N VAL A 26 54.00 0.67 71.20
CA VAL A 26 53.07 1.83 71.22
C VAL A 26 51.74 1.36 70.72
N LYS A 27 50.77 1.29 71.60
CA LYS A 27 49.35 1.17 71.23
C LYS A 27 49.05 2.42 70.48
N ASP A 28 48.93 2.36 69.14
CA ASP A 28 48.27 3.37 68.32
C ASP A 28 46.77 3.39 68.72
N ASN A 29 46.42 4.37 69.50
CA ASN A 29 45.03 4.75 69.70
C ASN A 29 44.53 5.23 68.33
N LEU A 30 43.94 4.31 67.53
CA LEU A 30 43.20 4.62 66.36
C LEU A 30 42.02 5.49 66.79
N ASP A 31 42.06 6.75 66.44
CA ASP A 31 40.98 7.70 66.66
C ASP A 31 39.77 7.21 65.78
N PRO A 32 38.65 6.74 66.39
CA PRO A 32 37.52 6.18 65.65
C PRO A 32 36.95 7.18 64.67
N ASN A 33 37.12 8.48 64.91
CA ASN A 33 36.68 9.54 64.01
C ASN A 33 37.50 9.57 62.69
N LYS A 34 38.79 9.29 62.74
CA LYS A 34 39.61 9.28 61.51
C LYS A 34 39.24 8.11 60.55
N GLU A 35 38.90 6.97 61.10
CA GLU A 35 38.47 5.81 60.33
C GLU A 35 37.11 6.05 59.69
N ILE A 36 36.17 6.64 60.42
CA ILE A 36 34.83 7.04 59.92
C ILE A 36 34.99 8.10 58.83
N TRP A 37 35.81 9.10 58.99
CA TRP A 37 36.05 10.13 57.99
C TRP A 37 36.69 9.56 56.70
N SER A 38 37.63 8.66 56.82
CA SER A 38 38.25 8.01 55.66
C SER A 38 37.30 7.11 54.89
N LEU A 39 36.38 6.39 55.56
CA LEU A 39 35.33 5.61 54.95
C LEU A 39 34.29 6.50 54.25
N LEU A 40 33.96 7.62 54.89
CA LEU A 40 33.01 8.57 54.34
C LEU A 40 33.57 9.27 53.08
N GLU A 41 34.82 9.65 53.11
CA GLU A 41 35.51 10.24 51.94
C GLU A 41 35.65 9.23 50.78
N LYS A 42 35.96 7.96 51.10
CA LYS A 42 36.01 6.88 50.09
C LYS A 42 34.64 6.63 49.46
N THR A 43 33.55 6.51 50.25
CA THR A 43 32.21 6.28 49.73
C THR A 43 31.69 7.47 48.97
N LEU A 44 32.00 8.70 49.37
CA LEU A 44 31.60 9.92 48.60
C LEU A 44 32.37 10.01 47.29
N SER A 45 33.66 9.71 47.27
CA SER A 45 34.49 9.73 46.05
C SER A 45 34.05 8.65 45.05
N GLU A 46 33.77 7.41 45.52
CA GLU A 46 33.24 6.33 44.69
C GLU A 46 31.87 6.68 44.06
N ASN A 47 30.97 7.23 44.86
CA ASN A 47 29.65 7.73 44.38
C ASN A 47 29.77 8.84 43.32
N LEU A 48 30.75 9.75 43.47
CA LEU A 48 30.99 10.82 42.51
C LEU A 48 31.55 10.31 41.19
N ILE A 49 32.45 9.30 41.24
CA ILE A 49 33.01 8.65 40.05
C ILE A 49 31.91 7.88 39.31
N GLU A 50 31.08 7.16 40.03
CA GLU A 50 29.97 6.37 39.44
C GLU A 50 28.91 7.27 38.78
N LYS A 51 28.52 8.37 39.44
CA LYS A 51 27.64 9.38 38.88
C LYS A 51 28.22 10.05 37.62
N ARG A 52 29.52 10.32 37.58
CA ARG A 52 30.20 10.87 36.39
C ARG A 52 30.24 9.85 35.25
N ARG A 53 30.48 8.57 35.55
CA ARG A 53 30.49 7.47 34.57
C ARG A 53 29.08 7.25 34.01
N SER A 54 28.06 7.17 34.86
CA SER A 54 26.65 7.06 34.46
C SER A 54 26.19 8.22 33.58
N ARG A 55 26.57 9.47 33.91
CA ARG A 55 26.24 10.65 33.09
C ARG A 55 26.90 10.58 31.72
N ARG A 56 28.17 10.16 31.63
CA ARG A 56 28.89 9.98 30.35
C ARG A 56 28.21 8.92 29.46
N TRP A 57 27.82 7.78 30.06
CA TRP A 57 27.10 6.73 29.37
C TRP A 57 25.72 7.20 28.87
N LYS A 58 24.96 7.93 29.70
CA LYS A 58 23.68 8.51 29.28
C LYS A 58 23.82 9.51 28.12
N ILE A 59 24.86 10.33 28.14
CA ILE A 59 25.16 11.28 27.05
C ILE A 59 25.55 10.49 25.78
N PHE A 60 26.42 9.49 25.92
CA PHE A 60 26.84 8.65 24.80
C PHE A 60 25.63 7.95 24.13
N PHE A 61 24.74 7.31 24.90
CA PHE A 61 23.56 6.67 24.34
C PHE A 61 22.58 7.67 23.70
N ARG A 62 22.44 8.87 24.26
CA ARG A 62 21.64 9.93 23.63
C ARG A 62 22.22 10.38 22.28
N PHE A 63 23.53 10.52 22.19
CA PHE A 63 24.19 10.83 20.91
C PHE A 63 24.10 9.67 19.92
N LEU A 64 24.27 8.44 20.38
CA LEU A 64 24.14 7.25 19.55
C LEU A 64 22.70 7.12 18.98
N THR A 65 21.68 7.30 19.84
CA THR A 65 20.27 7.31 19.38
C THR A 65 20.01 8.45 18.40
N LEU A 66 20.55 9.64 18.63
CA LEU A 66 20.42 10.77 17.72
C LEU A 66 21.04 10.46 16.35
N ILE A 67 22.24 9.87 16.33
CA ILE A 67 22.93 9.46 15.10
C ILE A 67 22.11 8.41 14.34
N ILE A 68 21.55 7.42 15.02
CA ILE A 68 20.71 6.38 14.42
C ILE A 68 19.45 7.03 13.80
N VAL A 69 18.79 7.93 14.54
CA VAL A 69 17.59 8.63 14.03
C VAL A 69 17.94 9.48 12.81
N ILE A 70 19.04 10.24 12.86
CA ILE A 70 19.49 11.04 11.70
C ILE A 70 19.85 10.13 10.53
N SER A 71 20.54 9.01 10.75
CA SER A 71 20.88 8.06 9.68
C SER A 71 19.63 7.45 9.02
N VAL A 72 18.61 7.14 9.81
CA VAL A 72 17.32 6.65 9.30
C VAL A 72 16.62 7.74 8.48
N ILE A 73 16.60 8.98 8.98
CA ILE A 73 16.00 10.12 8.27
C ILE A 73 16.75 10.39 6.96
N VAL A 74 18.08 10.46 7.00
CA VAL A 74 18.92 10.67 5.82
C VAL A 74 18.77 9.53 4.82
N GLY A 75 18.75 8.27 5.28
CA GLY A 75 18.52 7.11 4.43
C GLY A 75 17.13 7.14 3.76
N TRP A 76 16.12 7.59 4.50
CA TRP A 76 14.76 7.76 3.97
C TRP A 76 14.68 8.88 2.92
N PHE A 77 15.30 10.05 3.18
CA PHE A 77 15.40 11.14 2.20
C PHE A 77 16.24 10.75 0.97
N ALA A 78 17.36 10.05 1.15
CA ALA A 78 18.20 9.58 0.06
C ALA A 78 17.44 8.59 -0.84
N LYS A 79 16.65 7.68 -0.27
CA LYS A 79 15.82 6.74 -1.03
C LYS A 79 14.74 7.47 -1.85
N SER A 80 14.15 8.56 -1.33
CA SER A 80 13.15 9.36 -2.06
C SER A 80 13.77 10.22 -3.18
N SER A 81 15.03 10.63 -3.05
CA SER A 81 15.74 11.41 -4.06
C SER A 81 16.39 10.56 -5.14
N LEU A 82 16.60 9.25 -4.90
CA LEU A 82 17.18 8.34 -5.90
C LEU A 82 16.13 7.82 -6.91
N GLN A 83 14.85 8.17 -6.76
CA GLN A 83 13.80 7.83 -7.73
C GLN A 83 13.72 8.81 -8.93
N ASP A 84 14.43 9.93 -8.89
CA ASP A 84 14.65 10.79 -10.07
C ASP A 84 15.93 10.39 -10.82
N VAL A 85 16.09 9.10 -11.13
CA VAL A 85 17.05 8.67 -12.13
C VAL A 85 16.49 9.14 -13.47
N SER A 86 17.11 10.12 -14.08
CA SER A 86 16.87 10.43 -15.49
C SER A 86 17.28 9.21 -16.31
N LEU A 87 16.29 8.37 -16.63
CA LEU A 87 16.48 7.24 -17.52
C LEU A 87 16.86 7.81 -18.87
N GLU A 88 18.09 7.51 -19.36
CA GLU A 88 18.48 7.80 -20.73
C GLU A 88 17.89 6.69 -21.60
N GLY A 89 16.75 6.94 -22.25
CA GLY A 89 16.10 5.98 -23.14
C GLY A 89 14.57 6.03 -23.07
N ASP A 90 13.95 5.32 -23.99
CA ASP A 90 12.50 5.18 -24.04
C ASP A 90 11.96 4.47 -22.80
N VAL A 91 10.82 4.94 -22.28
CA VAL A 91 10.18 4.43 -21.08
C VAL A 91 8.77 3.96 -21.38
N VAL A 92 8.38 2.80 -20.80
CA VAL A 92 6.99 2.33 -20.75
C VAL A 92 6.49 2.41 -19.32
N ALA A 93 5.43 3.16 -19.11
CA ALA A 93 4.80 3.23 -17.79
C ALA A 93 3.94 1.98 -17.53
N MET A 94 4.19 1.31 -16.41
CA MET A 94 3.41 0.17 -15.93
C MET A 94 2.55 0.64 -14.78
N ILE A 95 1.21 0.54 -14.92
CA ILE A 95 0.27 0.95 -13.87
C ILE A 95 -0.55 -0.27 -13.43
N PRO A 96 -0.26 -0.89 -12.29
CA PRO A 96 -1.04 -2.02 -11.81
C PRO A 96 -2.40 -1.56 -11.27
N MET A 97 -3.47 -2.24 -11.68
CA MET A 97 -4.85 -2.04 -11.21
C MET A 97 -5.39 -3.37 -10.68
N ARG A 98 -5.18 -3.64 -9.39
CA ARG A 98 -5.57 -4.88 -8.74
C ARG A 98 -6.58 -4.62 -7.62
N GLY A 99 -7.70 -5.33 -7.63
CA GLY A 99 -8.73 -5.26 -6.59
C GLY A 99 -10.01 -4.54 -7.01
N VAL A 100 -10.81 -4.14 -6.01
CA VAL A 100 -12.11 -3.48 -6.20
C VAL A 100 -11.94 -2.00 -6.50
N ILE A 101 -12.81 -1.47 -7.36
CA ILE A 101 -12.83 -0.05 -7.75
C ILE A 101 -13.81 0.72 -6.87
N GLY A 102 -13.37 1.79 -6.22
CA GLY A 102 -14.27 2.62 -5.40
C GLY A 102 -13.55 3.59 -4.46
N ALA A 103 -14.34 4.34 -3.70
CA ALA A 103 -13.83 5.20 -2.64
C ALA A 103 -13.25 4.35 -1.49
N ASN A 104 -12.02 4.64 -1.08
CA ASN A 104 -11.28 3.88 -0.04
C ASN A 104 -11.11 2.38 -0.38
N ALA A 105 -11.20 2.01 -1.66
CA ALA A 105 -10.91 0.67 -2.17
C ALA A 105 -9.47 0.62 -2.72
N GLU A 106 -9.06 -0.57 -3.20
CA GLU A 106 -7.72 -0.77 -3.75
C GLU A 106 -7.46 0.09 -4.98
N ILE A 107 -8.51 0.33 -5.79
CA ILE A 107 -8.44 1.17 -6.99
C ILE A 107 -9.33 2.40 -6.76
N GLU A 108 -8.72 3.52 -6.46
CA GLU A 108 -9.39 4.82 -6.33
C GLU A 108 -9.08 5.71 -7.53
N SER A 109 -10.10 6.35 -8.10
CA SER A 109 -9.95 7.14 -9.33
C SER A 109 -8.98 8.31 -9.19
N SER A 110 -9.00 9.02 -8.07
CA SER A 110 -8.09 10.15 -7.82
C SER A 110 -6.62 9.71 -7.81
N GLU A 111 -6.34 8.57 -7.23
CA GLU A 111 -5.00 8.01 -7.17
C GLU A 111 -4.55 7.52 -8.55
N PHE A 112 -5.40 6.77 -9.26
CA PHE A 112 -5.09 6.34 -10.62
C PHE A 112 -4.81 7.51 -11.56
N VAL A 113 -5.66 8.55 -11.55
CA VAL A 113 -5.47 9.75 -12.38
C VAL A 113 -4.15 10.42 -12.05
N ARG A 114 -3.77 10.51 -10.78
CA ARG A 114 -2.47 11.05 -10.36
C ARG A 114 -1.29 10.23 -10.89
N LEU A 115 -1.39 8.90 -10.85
CA LEU A 115 -0.34 8.01 -11.40
C LEU A 115 -0.23 8.17 -12.90
N LEU A 116 -1.36 8.22 -13.59
CA LEU A 116 -1.41 8.45 -15.05
C LEU A 116 -0.81 9.81 -15.42
N ASP A 117 -1.17 10.88 -14.70
CA ASP A 117 -0.60 12.21 -14.93
C ASP A 117 0.92 12.24 -14.69
N ASN A 118 1.40 11.56 -13.65
CA ASN A 118 2.84 11.45 -13.38
C ASN A 118 3.58 10.69 -14.47
N ALA A 119 2.98 9.63 -15.03
CA ALA A 119 3.56 8.91 -16.16
C ALA A 119 3.72 9.81 -17.38
N TYR A 120 2.70 10.59 -17.71
CA TYR A 120 2.74 11.54 -18.85
C TYR A 120 3.61 12.79 -18.63
N GLN A 121 4.12 13.01 -17.40
CA GLN A 121 5.15 14.02 -17.15
C GLN A 121 6.55 13.56 -17.57
N ASN A 122 6.75 12.26 -17.77
CA ASN A 122 8.01 11.73 -18.25
C ASN A 122 8.16 12.00 -19.75
N THR A 123 9.18 12.77 -20.12
CA THR A 123 9.44 13.17 -21.53
C THR A 123 9.92 12.01 -22.41
N GLN A 124 10.30 10.88 -21.81
CA GLN A 124 10.76 9.67 -22.51
C GLN A 124 9.64 8.61 -22.62
N LEU A 125 8.41 8.97 -22.24
CA LEU A 125 7.28 8.06 -22.27
C LEU A 125 6.92 7.68 -23.72
N THR A 126 6.93 6.37 -24.02
CA THR A 126 6.58 5.83 -25.35
C THR A 126 5.32 4.97 -25.33
N GLY A 127 4.83 4.59 -24.15
CA GLY A 127 3.60 3.85 -23.98
C GLY A 127 3.20 3.68 -22.52
N VAL A 128 1.94 3.36 -22.30
CA VAL A 128 1.38 3.04 -20.98
C VAL A 128 0.79 1.64 -21.03
N ILE A 129 1.19 0.78 -20.12
CA ILE A 129 0.59 -0.55 -19.90
C ILE A 129 -0.15 -0.54 -18.57
N ILE A 130 -1.45 -0.82 -18.61
CA ILE A 130 -2.28 -1.00 -17.42
C ILE A 130 -2.42 -2.50 -17.18
N GLU A 131 -1.84 -3.00 -16.09
CA GLU A 131 -2.00 -4.40 -15.65
C GLU A 131 -3.31 -4.54 -14.88
N MET A 132 -4.32 -5.12 -15.51
CA MET A 132 -5.67 -5.16 -14.98
C MET A 132 -5.99 -6.52 -14.33
N ASN A 133 -6.32 -6.48 -13.03
CA ASN A 133 -6.91 -7.61 -12.30
C ASN A 133 -8.01 -7.13 -11.36
N SER A 134 -9.20 -6.85 -11.90
CA SER A 134 -10.29 -6.23 -11.15
C SER A 134 -11.66 -6.87 -11.45
N PRO A 135 -12.44 -7.22 -10.39
CA PRO A 135 -13.82 -7.65 -10.53
C PRO A 135 -14.78 -6.48 -10.85
N GLY A 136 -14.29 -5.24 -10.87
CA GLY A 136 -15.08 -4.03 -11.01
C GLY A 136 -15.35 -3.34 -9.68
N GLY A 137 -16.46 -2.60 -9.64
CA GLY A 137 -16.86 -1.81 -8.47
C GLY A 137 -17.69 -0.59 -8.84
N SER A 138 -17.37 0.56 -8.27
CA SER A 138 -18.11 1.80 -8.44
C SER A 138 -18.16 2.29 -9.89
N PRO A 139 -19.36 2.49 -10.49
CA PRO A 139 -19.49 3.04 -11.83
C PRO A 139 -18.91 4.46 -11.94
N VAL A 140 -18.99 5.25 -10.86
CA VAL A 140 -18.47 6.63 -10.83
C VAL A 140 -16.96 6.65 -10.96
N HIS A 141 -16.26 5.84 -10.14
CA HIS A 141 -14.80 5.76 -10.19
C HIS A 141 -14.31 5.16 -11.51
N SER A 142 -15.04 4.17 -12.05
CA SER A 142 -14.73 3.57 -13.36
C SER A 142 -14.87 4.58 -14.49
N GLY A 143 -15.93 5.39 -14.48
CA GLY A 143 -16.15 6.45 -15.46
C GLY A 143 -15.08 7.54 -15.40
N ILE A 144 -14.70 8.00 -14.20
CA ILE A 144 -13.62 9.00 -14.05
C ILE A 144 -12.29 8.49 -14.63
N ILE A 145 -11.96 7.22 -14.36
CA ILE A 145 -10.72 6.60 -14.88
C ILE A 145 -10.82 6.45 -16.42
N TYR A 146 -11.98 6.01 -16.93
CA TYR A 146 -12.23 5.91 -18.37
C TYR A 146 -11.99 7.26 -19.06
N ASP A 147 -12.62 8.33 -18.57
CA ASP A 147 -12.50 9.67 -19.12
C ASP A 147 -11.06 10.19 -19.08
N ALA A 148 -10.32 9.89 -17.99
CA ALA A 148 -8.92 10.26 -17.88
C ALA A 148 -8.05 9.56 -18.93
N ILE A 149 -8.23 8.26 -19.17
CA ILE A 149 -7.51 7.51 -20.22
C ILE A 149 -7.85 8.09 -21.59
N ARG A 150 -9.15 8.27 -21.91
CA ARG A 150 -9.58 8.85 -23.18
C ARG A 150 -9.01 10.24 -23.43
N SER A 151 -8.94 11.08 -22.39
CA SER A 151 -8.31 12.41 -22.46
C SER A 151 -6.82 12.33 -22.82
N LYS A 152 -6.09 11.37 -22.25
CA LYS A 152 -4.67 11.17 -22.58
C LYS A 152 -4.48 10.66 -24.02
N GLU A 153 -5.29 9.69 -24.46
CA GLU A 153 -5.24 9.22 -25.85
C GLU A 153 -5.49 10.34 -26.86
N GLN A 154 -6.41 11.28 -26.57
CA GLN A 154 -6.68 12.42 -27.42
C GLN A 154 -5.56 13.45 -27.43
N ALA A 155 -4.94 13.70 -26.26
CA ALA A 155 -3.87 14.68 -26.11
C ALA A 155 -2.50 14.16 -26.61
N TYR A 156 -2.26 12.84 -26.55
CA TYR A 156 -0.99 12.19 -26.88
C TYR A 156 -1.23 10.94 -27.76
N PRO A 157 -1.72 11.11 -29.00
CA PRO A 157 -2.11 9.96 -29.84
C PRO A 157 -0.94 9.05 -30.24
N GLU A 158 0.31 9.52 -30.09
CA GLU A 158 1.54 8.77 -30.32
C GLU A 158 1.92 7.86 -29.16
N ILE A 159 1.34 8.06 -27.97
CA ILE A 159 1.62 7.28 -26.75
C ILE A 159 0.44 6.34 -26.50
N PRO A 160 0.49 5.09 -26.96
CA PRO A 160 -0.62 4.16 -26.82
C PRO A 160 -0.82 3.77 -25.35
N VAL A 161 -2.09 3.64 -24.96
CA VAL A 161 -2.50 3.00 -23.71
C VAL A 161 -2.94 1.58 -24.02
N ILE A 162 -2.28 0.59 -23.42
CA ILE A 162 -2.55 -0.82 -23.60
C ILE A 162 -3.00 -1.41 -22.27
N VAL A 163 -4.14 -2.09 -22.23
CA VAL A 163 -4.56 -2.86 -21.07
C VAL A 163 -4.18 -4.32 -21.27
N VAL A 164 -3.50 -4.90 -20.30
CA VAL A 164 -3.22 -6.34 -20.25
C VAL A 164 -3.94 -6.93 -19.04
N VAL A 165 -4.88 -7.81 -19.33
CA VAL A 165 -5.72 -8.44 -18.30
C VAL A 165 -5.00 -9.65 -17.74
N GLU A 166 -4.82 -9.68 -16.44
CA GLU A 166 -4.32 -10.86 -15.70
C GLU A 166 -5.46 -11.89 -15.55
N ASP A 167 -5.99 -12.10 -14.34
CA ASP A 167 -7.11 -13.04 -14.12
C ASP A 167 -8.43 -12.47 -14.62
N MET A 168 -8.69 -11.18 -14.42
CA MET A 168 -9.98 -10.59 -14.82
C MET A 168 -9.96 -9.08 -15.07
N ALA A 169 -10.83 -8.68 -16.01
CA ALA A 169 -11.32 -7.32 -16.19
C ALA A 169 -12.84 -7.39 -16.34
N ALA A 170 -13.55 -7.36 -15.22
CA ALA A 170 -14.99 -7.55 -15.18
C ALA A 170 -15.71 -6.29 -14.70
N SER A 171 -16.95 -6.06 -15.20
CA SER A 171 -17.80 -4.94 -14.79
C SER A 171 -17.05 -3.59 -14.90
N GLY A 172 -16.94 -2.81 -13.82
CA GLY A 172 -16.18 -1.56 -13.79
C GLY A 172 -14.72 -1.70 -14.28
N GLY A 173 -14.07 -2.86 -14.10
CA GLY A 173 -12.75 -3.15 -14.65
C GLY A 173 -12.74 -3.17 -16.18
N TYR A 174 -13.77 -3.77 -16.78
CA TYR A 174 -13.92 -3.75 -18.24
C TYR A 174 -14.36 -2.38 -18.75
N TYR A 175 -15.16 -1.64 -17.98
CA TYR A 175 -15.49 -0.25 -18.29
C TYR A 175 -14.21 0.55 -18.53
N ILE A 176 -13.27 0.48 -17.59
CA ILE A 176 -11.96 1.14 -17.69
C ILE A 176 -11.15 0.59 -18.87
N ALA A 177 -11.04 -0.74 -18.97
CA ALA A 177 -10.26 -1.37 -20.04
C ALA A 177 -10.73 -0.95 -21.43
N SER A 178 -12.05 -0.73 -21.62
CA SER A 178 -12.60 -0.31 -22.89
C SER A 178 -12.17 1.09 -23.35
N ALA A 179 -11.57 1.91 -22.46
CA ALA A 179 -10.99 3.20 -22.84
C ALA A 179 -9.66 3.06 -23.59
N ALA A 180 -8.96 1.96 -23.46
CA ALA A 180 -7.61 1.79 -24.02
C ALA A 180 -7.61 1.56 -25.54
N ASN A 181 -6.49 1.89 -26.19
CA ASN A 181 -6.27 1.66 -27.60
C ASN A 181 -6.31 0.17 -27.95
N GLU A 182 -5.73 -0.65 -27.08
CA GLU A 182 -5.66 -2.10 -27.24
C GLU A 182 -5.85 -2.80 -25.90
N ILE A 183 -6.49 -3.97 -25.95
CA ILE A 183 -6.75 -4.81 -24.77
C ILE A 183 -6.25 -6.23 -25.09
N TYR A 184 -5.41 -6.75 -24.22
CA TYR A 184 -4.89 -8.11 -24.29
C TYR A 184 -5.24 -8.89 -23.02
N ALA A 185 -5.32 -10.20 -23.13
CA ALA A 185 -5.65 -11.09 -22.02
C ALA A 185 -5.02 -12.47 -22.20
N ASP A 186 -4.94 -13.27 -21.15
CA ASP A 186 -4.74 -14.71 -21.30
C ASP A 186 -6.03 -15.37 -21.84
N LYS A 187 -5.88 -16.52 -22.47
CA LYS A 187 -7.02 -17.31 -22.99
C LYS A 187 -8.07 -17.65 -21.94
N ALA A 188 -7.68 -17.75 -20.66
CA ALA A 188 -8.51 -18.10 -19.52
C ALA A 188 -8.96 -16.87 -18.69
N SER A 189 -8.41 -15.69 -18.94
CA SER A 189 -8.83 -14.46 -18.24
C SER A 189 -10.33 -14.22 -18.41
N LEU A 190 -10.98 -13.71 -17.39
CA LEU A 190 -12.41 -13.37 -17.40
C LEU A 190 -12.61 -11.89 -17.78
N VAL A 191 -13.37 -11.64 -18.85
CA VAL A 191 -13.58 -10.30 -19.42
C VAL A 191 -15.06 -10.03 -19.60
N GLY A 192 -15.47 -8.75 -19.54
CA GLY A 192 -16.85 -8.36 -19.80
C GLY A 192 -17.64 -8.09 -18.52
N SER A 193 -18.70 -8.85 -18.24
CA SER A 193 -19.65 -8.51 -17.16
C SER A 193 -20.21 -7.10 -17.34
N ILE A 194 -20.60 -6.75 -18.59
CA ILE A 194 -21.11 -5.43 -18.92
C ILE A 194 -22.57 -5.32 -18.44
N GLY A 195 -22.72 -4.95 -17.19
CA GLY A 195 -23.99 -4.88 -16.51
C GLY A 195 -23.91 -4.10 -15.21
N VAL A 196 -25.07 -3.83 -14.62
CA VAL A 196 -25.22 -3.14 -13.33
C VAL A 196 -26.09 -3.99 -12.42
N ILE A 197 -25.68 -4.15 -11.20
CA ILE A 197 -26.42 -4.92 -10.20
C ILE A 197 -26.69 -4.07 -8.94
N SER A 198 -27.90 -4.17 -8.42
CA SER A 198 -28.25 -3.77 -7.06
C SER A 198 -28.93 -4.95 -6.38
N SER A 199 -28.31 -5.48 -5.35
CA SER A 199 -28.82 -6.63 -4.63
C SER A 199 -29.19 -6.26 -3.19
N GLY A 200 -30.25 -6.88 -2.69
CA GLY A 200 -30.75 -6.72 -1.33
C GLY A 200 -31.66 -7.89 -0.95
N PHE A 201 -32.22 -7.83 0.24
CA PHE A 201 -33.22 -8.78 0.71
C PHE A 201 -34.39 -8.03 1.33
N ASP A 202 -35.57 -8.65 1.34
CA ASP A 202 -36.78 -8.16 2.01
C ASP A 202 -37.05 -9.08 3.22
N ALA A 203 -36.88 -8.52 4.42
CA ALA A 203 -37.12 -9.20 5.69
C ALA A 203 -38.42 -8.73 6.38
N SER A 204 -39.27 -7.95 5.70
CA SER A 204 -40.49 -7.39 6.27
C SER A 204 -41.44 -8.48 6.83
N HIS A 205 -41.66 -9.56 6.07
CA HIS A 205 -42.47 -10.70 6.52
C HIS A 205 -41.82 -11.49 7.67
N LEU A 206 -40.51 -11.50 7.80
CA LEU A 206 -39.85 -12.12 8.95
C LEU A 206 -40.15 -11.34 10.23
N LEU A 207 -40.03 -9.99 10.17
CA LEU A 207 -40.33 -9.13 11.31
C LEU A 207 -41.81 -9.30 11.77
N GLU A 208 -42.73 -9.36 10.83
CA GLU A 208 -44.14 -9.60 11.11
C GLU A 208 -44.34 -10.93 11.87
N LYS A 209 -43.71 -12.02 11.40
CA LYS A 209 -43.81 -13.36 12.03
C LYS A 209 -43.27 -13.42 13.46
N ILE A 210 -42.25 -12.63 13.79
CA ILE A 210 -41.66 -12.59 15.14
C ILE A 210 -42.25 -11.47 16.00
N GLY A 211 -43.29 -10.76 15.52
CA GLY A 211 -43.99 -9.71 16.26
C GLY A 211 -43.18 -8.42 16.45
N VAL A 212 -42.25 -8.12 15.56
CA VAL A 212 -41.45 -6.91 15.58
C VAL A 212 -42.01 -5.90 14.58
N GLU A 213 -42.38 -4.73 15.05
CA GLU A 213 -42.85 -3.59 14.21
C GLU A 213 -41.72 -2.64 13.89
N ARG A 214 -41.43 -2.43 12.60
CA ARG A 214 -40.49 -1.41 12.10
C ARG A 214 -41.16 -0.04 12.09
N ARG A 215 -40.58 0.94 12.79
CA ARG A 215 -41.06 2.33 12.84
C ARG A 215 -40.08 3.24 12.13
N THR A 216 -40.34 3.59 10.87
CA THR A 216 -39.49 4.48 10.07
C THR A 216 -40.23 5.78 9.82
N PHE A 217 -39.61 6.90 10.18
CA PHE A 217 -40.11 8.25 9.89
C PHE A 217 -39.22 8.90 8.86
N THR A 218 -39.77 9.33 7.73
CA THR A 218 -39.04 9.97 6.64
C THR A 218 -39.66 11.27 6.22
N ALA A 219 -38.82 12.24 5.86
CA ALA A 219 -39.22 13.38 5.06
C ALA A 219 -38.75 13.11 3.62
N GLY A 220 -39.72 13.00 2.70
CA GLY A 220 -39.53 12.51 1.33
C GLY A 220 -40.07 11.08 1.16
N ARG A 221 -41.08 10.94 0.31
CA ARG A 221 -41.85 9.70 0.12
C ARG A 221 -41.02 8.47 -0.20
N ASN A 222 -39.92 8.61 -0.93
CA ASN A 222 -39.05 7.51 -1.36
C ASN A 222 -37.71 7.46 -0.60
N LYS A 223 -37.59 8.11 0.57
CA LYS A 223 -36.27 8.20 1.26
C LYS A 223 -35.79 6.85 1.82
N ALA A 224 -36.73 5.94 2.14
CA ALA A 224 -36.44 4.62 2.69
C ALA A 224 -36.84 3.46 1.75
N PHE A 225 -36.86 3.70 0.44
CA PHE A 225 -37.36 2.68 -0.51
C PHE A 225 -36.46 1.44 -0.64
N LEU A 226 -35.19 1.54 -0.22
CA LEU A 226 -34.25 0.40 -0.14
C LEU A 226 -34.11 -0.18 1.28
N ASP A 227 -34.98 0.21 2.24
CA ASP A 227 -34.99 -0.38 3.58
C ASP A 227 -35.39 -1.86 3.50
N PRO A 228 -34.51 -2.81 3.89
CA PRO A 228 -34.79 -4.24 3.77
C PRO A 228 -35.88 -4.77 4.73
N PHE A 229 -36.39 -3.92 5.63
CA PHE A 229 -37.42 -4.25 6.58
C PHE A 229 -38.78 -3.61 6.25
N THR A 230 -38.89 -2.99 5.08
CA THR A 230 -40.14 -2.39 4.59
C THR A 230 -40.38 -2.86 3.16
N PRO A 231 -41.60 -3.37 2.82
CA PRO A 231 -41.88 -3.79 1.45
C PRO A 231 -41.69 -2.64 0.47
N MET A 232 -40.99 -2.91 -0.62
CA MET A 232 -40.78 -1.95 -1.68
C MET A 232 -42.07 -1.82 -2.53
N THR A 233 -42.51 -0.59 -2.79
CA THR A 233 -43.66 -0.34 -3.68
C THR A 233 -43.27 -0.56 -5.15
N GLU A 234 -44.24 -0.95 -5.99
CA GLU A 234 -43.99 -1.10 -7.45
C GLU A 234 -43.53 0.21 -8.10
N GLU A 235 -44.01 1.36 -7.64
CA GLU A 235 -43.54 2.67 -8.11
C GLU A 235 -42.03 2.87 -7.78
N ALA A 236 -41.61 2.58 -6.56
CA ALA A 236 -40.22 2.70 -6.13
C ALA A 236 -39.30 1.73 -6.90
N LYS A 237 -39.78 0.49 -7.11
CA LYS A 237 -39.08 -0.54 -7.88
C LYS A 237 -38.85 -0.09 -9.33
N ALA A 238 -39.91 0.42 -10.00
CA ALA A 238 -39.82 0.92 -11.38
C ALA A 238 -38.82 2.10 -11.47
N LYS A 239 -38.84 3.04 -10.51
CA LYS A 239 -37.89 4.16 -10.48
C LYS A 239 -36.45 3.72 -10.26
N TRP A 240 -36.25 2.73 -9.38
CA TRP A 240 -34.91 2.20 -9.13
C TRP A 240 -34.38 1.45 -10.34
N GLN A 241 -35.23 0.64 -11.00
CA GLN A 241 -34.86 -0.04 -12.24
C GLN A 241 -34.44 0.95 -13.31
N ALA A 242 -35.13 2.06 -13.47
CA ALA A 242 -34.78 3.11 -14.44
C ALA A 242 -33.38 3.72 -14.16
N VAL A 243 -32.98 3.86 -12.88
CA VAL A 243 -31.64 4.32 -12.52
C VAL A 243 -30.58 3.29 -12.92
N LEU A 244 -30.84 1.99 -12.69
CA LEU A 244 -29.94 0.91 -13.08
C LEU A 244 -29.81 0.83 -14.61
N ASP A 245 -30.91 0.94 -15.34
CA ASP A 245 -30.96 0.93 -16.82
C ASP A 245 -30.18 2.10 -17.42
N GLU A 246 -30.29 3.29 -16.85
CA GLU A 246 -29.52 4.47 -17.28
C GLU A 246 -28.03 4.27 -17.04
N THR A 247 -27.64 3.77 -15.85
CA THR A 247 -26.24 3.49 -15.53
C THR A 247 -25.66 2.42 -16.45
N HIS A 248 -26.45 1.38 -16.75
CA HIS A 248 -26.05 0.32 -17.70
C HIS A 248 -25.89 0.88 -19.12
N GLN A 249 -26.79 1.77 -19.55
CA GLN A 249 -26.68 2.39 -20.87
C GLN A 249 -25.44 3.28 -21.01
N GLN A 250 -25.03 3.99 -19.94
CA GLN A 250 -23.76 4.74 -19.90
C GLN A 250 -22.58 3.80 -20.12
N PHE A 251 -22.55 2.66 -19.43
CA PHE A 251 -21.51 1.63 -19.60
C PHE A 251 -21.50 1.08 -21.04
N ILE A 252 -22.65 0.69 -21.58
CA ILE A 252 -22.80 0.22 -22.97
C ILE A 252 -22.23 1.24 -23.96
N ASN A 253 -22.55 2.52 -23.77
CA ASN A 253 -22.06 3.59 -24.64
C ASN A 253 -20.56 3.74 -24.59
N ALA A 254 -19.95 3.70 -23.39
CA ALA A 254 -18.51 3.75 -23.22
C ALA A 254 -17.80 2.59 -23.92
N VAL A 255 -18.32 1.37 -23.78
CA VAL A 255 -17.76 0.19 -24.47
C VAL A 255 -17.90 0.30 -25.98
N LYS A 256 -19.06 0.76 -26.48
CA LYS A 256 -19.27 0.98 -27.93
C LYS A 256 -18.32 2.05 -28.48
N GLU A 257 -18.09 3.11 -27.74
CA GLU A 257 -17.16 4.17 -28.12
C GLU A 257 -15.70 3.66 -28.14
N GLY A 258 -15.26 3.02 -27.05
CA GLY A 258 -13.90 2.54 -26.91
C GLY A 258 -13.54 1.41 -27.87
N ARG A 259 -14.43 0.42 -28.04
CA ARG A 259 -14.19 -0.73 -28.94
C ARG A 259 -14.52 -0.43 -30.42
N GLY A 260 -15.39 0.52 -30.66
CA GLY A 260 -15.75 0.97 -32.02
C GLY A 260 -16.14 -0.17 -32.96
N LYS A 261 -15.51 -0.22 -34.13
CA LYS A 261 -15.79 -1.21 -35.18
C LYS A 261 -15.30 -2.62 -34.86
N LYS A 262 -14.45 -2.78 -33.84
CA LYS A 262 -13.94 -4.08 -33.39
C LYS A 262 -15.02 -4.93 -32.71
N LEU A 263 -16.04 -4.26 -32.12
CA LEU A 263 -17.07 -4.90 -31.31
C LEU A 263 -18.11 -5.61 -32.19
N VAL A 264 -18.31 -6.89 -31.94
CA VAL A 264 -19.40 -7.69 -32.51
C VAL A 264 -20.50 -7.79 -31.47
N ILE A 265 -21.60 -7.09 -31.71
CA ILE A 265 -22.74 -7.06 -30.79
C ILE A 265 -23.54 -8.35 -30.95
N THR A 266 -23.59 -9.13 -29.86
CA THR A 266 -24.46 -10.30 -29.69
C THR A 266 -25.44 -10.04 -28.55
N ASP A 267 -26.45 -10.87 -28.39
CA ASP A 267 -27.43 -10.74 -27.30
C ASP A 267 -26.78 -10.80 -25.91
N ASP A 268 -25.65 -11.49 -25.77
CA ASP A 268 -24.98 -11.72 -24.49
C ASP A 268 -23.98 -10.63 -24.13
N VAL A 269 -23.42 -9.86 -25.08
CA VAL A 269 -22.35 -8.90 -24.84
C VAL A 269 -22.70 -7.88 -23.77
N PHE A 270 -23.95 -7.40 -23.78
CA PHE A 270 -24.46 -6.40 -22.84
C PHE A 270 -25.44 -6.97 -21.81
N SER A 271 -25.45 -8.30 -21.64
CA SER A 271 -26.35 -8.97 -20.69
C SER A 271 -25.79 -9.10 -19.27
N GLY A 272 -24.55 -8.65 -19.03
CA GLY A 272 -23.83 -8.87 -17.77
C GLY A 272 -23.05 -10.18 -17.73
N MET A 273 -22.98 -10.93 -18.81
CA MET A 273 -22.20 -12.16 -18.91
C MET A 273 -20.70 -11.88 -18.93
N VAL A 274 -19.92 -12.84 -18.41
CA VAL A 274 -18.47 -12.88 -18.51
C VAL A 274 -18.05 -13.83 -19.64
N PHE A 275 -16.90 -13.53 -20.25
CA PHE A 275 -16.32 -14.29 -21.35
C PHE A 275 -14.88 -14.65 -21.01
N THR A 276 -14.42 -15.83 -21.41
CA THR A 276 -12.98 -16.11 -21.38
C THR A 276 -12.27 -15.27 -22.43
N GLY A 277 -10.95 -15.03 -22.27
CA GLY A 277 -10.17 -14.33 -23.30
C GLY A 277 -10.34 -14.95 -24.68
N SER A 278 -10.39 -16.28 -24.79
CA SER A 278 -10.65 -16.98 -26.05
C SER A 278 -12.04 -16.72 -26.66
N GLN A 279 -13.04 -16.39 -25.84
CA GLN A 279 -14.37 -15.97 -26.30
C GLN A 279 -14.39 -14.48 -26.61
N ALA A 280 -13.77 -13.67 -25.75
CA ALA A 280 -13.76 -12.21 -25.83
C ALA A 280 -13.12 -11.69 -27.14
N ILE A 281 -12.05 -12.34 -27.62
CA ILE A 281 -11.41 -11.97 -28.89
C ILE A 281 -12.36 -12.13 -30.08
N LYS A 282 -13.22 -13.15 -30.07
CA LYS A 282 -14.16 -13.44 -31.19
C LYS A 282 -15.27 -12.41 -31.31
N ILE A 283 -15.61 -11.76 -30.20
CA ILE A 283 -16.65 -10.73 -30.13
C ILE A 283 -16.07 -9.32 -30.01
N GLY A 284 -14.74 -9.19 -30.14
CA GLY A 284 -14.07 -7.90 -30.17
C GLY A 284 -14.00 -7.17 -28.82
N LEU A 285 -14.19 -7.86 -27.71
CA LEU A 285 -13.97 -7.30 -26.38
C LEU A 285 -12.48 -7.13 -26.07
N ILE A 286 -11.61 -7.94 -26.67
CA ILE A 286 -10.14 -7.80 -26.60
C ILE A 286 -9.53 -7.86 -28.02
N ASP A 287 -8.29 -7.40 -28.15
CA ASP A 287 -7.58 -7.32 -29.44
C ASP A 287 -6.68 -8.53 -29.69
N GLY A 288 -6.23 -9.23 -28.63
CA GLY A 288 -5.37 -10.38 -28.78
C GLY A 288 -5.17 -11.15 -27.48
N LEU A 289 -4.47 -12.28 -27.60
CA LEU A 289 -4.04 -13.09 -26.46
C LEU A 289 -2.53 -12.85 -26.27
N ALA A 290 -2.16 -12.20 -25.16
CA ALA A 290 -0.78 -11.90 -24.82
C ALA A 290 -0.64 -11.62 -23.32
N SER A 291 0.54 -11.90 -22.79
CA SER A 291 0.97 -11.48 -21.46
C SER A 291 1.62 -10.08 -21.51
N VAL A 292 1.87 -9.50 -20.34
CA VAL A 292 2.61 -8.23 -20.22
C VAL A 292 3.99 -8.32 -20.87
N ASN A 293 4.71 -9.43 -20.66
CA ASN A 293 6.04 -9.63 -21.24
C ASN A 293 5.97 -9.71 -22.77
N ASP A 294 4.97 -10.41 -23.33
CA ASP A 294 4.78 -10.47 -24.79
C ASP A 294 4.56 -9.08 -25.38
N ILE A 295 3.82 -8.23 -24.70
CA ILE A 295 3.58 -6.84 -25.13
C ILE A 295 4.86 -6.00 -25.00
N LEU A 296 5.58 -6.10 -23.90
CA LEU A 296 6.86 -5.40 -23.73
C LEU A 296 7.85 -5.79 -24.83
N ASP A 297 8.05 -7.08 -25.06
CA ASP A 297 9.01 -7.59 -26.03
C ASP A 297 8.63 -7.23 -27.48
N SER A 298 7.34 -7.24 -27.81
CA SER A 298 6.88 -7.03 -29.19
C SER A 298 6.64 -5.57 -29.55
N ARG A 299 6.16 -4.74 -28.60
CA ARG A 299 5.77 -3.34 -28.86
C ARG A 299 6.81 -2.33 -28.37
N PHE A 300 7.58 -2.70 -27.34
CA PHE A 300 8.51 -1.79 -26.65
C PHE A 300 9.88 -2.42 -26.39
N PRO A 301 10.52 -3.06 -27.39
CA PRO A 301 11.72 -3.90 -27.20
C PRO A 301 12.95 -3.16 -26.65
N ASN A 302 12.96 -1.82 -26.74
CA ASN A 302 14.08 -0.99 -26.27
C ASN A 302 13.70 -0.06 -25.12
N ALA A 303 12.46 -0.10 -24.65
CA ALA A 303 11.98 0.77 -23.60
C ALA A 303 12.13 0.12 -22.22
N GLU A 304 12.47 0.91 -21.22
CA GLU A 304 12.55 0.45 -19.83
C GLU A 304 11.17 0.49 -19.17
N PRO A 305 10.66 -0.62 -18.62
CA PRO A 305 9.40 -0.61 -17.89
C PRO A 305 9.58 0.05 -16.51
N VAL A 306 8.81 1.11 -16.28
CA VAL A 306 8.79 1.84 -15.00
C VAL A 306 7.43 1.70 -14.35
N VAL A 307 7.40 1.15 -13.13
CA VAL A 307 6.16 0.93 -12.39
C VAL A 307 5.72 2.20 -11.67
N TYR A 308 4.49 2.64 -11.97
CA TYR A 308 3.80 3.73 -11.30
C TYR A 308 2.72 3.14 -10.40
N GLU A 309 2.98 3.12 -9.11
CA GLU A 309 2.06 2.61 -8.09
C GLU A 309 1.88 3.60 -6.94
N PRO A 310 0.78 3.51 -6.18
CA PRO A 310 0.58 4.35 -5.01
C PRO A 310 1.77 4.25 -4.07
N LYS A 311 2.29 5.39 -3.61
CA LYS A 311 3.32 5.37 -2.57
C LYS A 311 2.72 4.71 -1.34
N GLN A 312 3.12 3.47 -1.08
CA GLN A 312 2.74 2.79 0.14
C GLN A 312 3.26 3.62 1.31
N ASP A 313 2.37 3.92 2.27
CA ASP A 313 2.77 4.55 3.52
C ASP A 313 3.81 3.64 4.19
N SER A 314 5.09 3.96 4.04
CA SER A 314 6.21 3.18 4.61
C SER A 314 6.03 2.94 6.11
N TRP A 315 5.20 3.78 6.76
CA TRP A 315 4.83 3.67 8.15
C TRP A 315 3.78 2.59 8.41
N LYS A 316 2.85 2.35 7.47
CA LYS A 316 1.89 1.24 7.54
C LYS A 316 2.56 -0.11 7.28
N GLU A 317 3.53 -0.15 6.37
CA GLU A 317 4.34 -1.35 6.13
C GLU A 317 5.18 -1.72 7.35
N LEU A 318 5.89 -0.74 7.92
CA LEU A 318 6.66 -0.93 9.13
C LEU A 318 5.78 -1.36 10.32
N ALA A 319 4.58 -0.79 10.45
CA ALA A 319 3.61 -1.17 11.47
C ALA A 319 3.06 -2.58 11.26
N LYS A 320 2.92 -3.00 10.00
CA LYS A 320 2.49 -4.36 9.62
C LYS A 320 3.56 -5.40 9.91
N GLU A 321 4.82 -5.11 9.59
CA GLU A 321 5.98 -5.95 9.89
C GLU A 321 6.23 -6.06 11.41
N LEU A 322 5.97 -4.99 12.18
CA LEU A 322 6.13 -5.00 13.63
C LEU A 322 4.93 -5.58 14.40
N GLY A 323 3.93 -6.12 13.71
CA GLY A 323 2.76 -6.75 14.35
C GLY A 323 1.82 -5.78 15.08
N VAL A 324 1.94 -4.47 14.83
CA VAL A 324 1.13 -3.43 15.47
C VAL A 324 -0.29 -3.38 14.90
N GLU A 325 -0.56 -4.07 13.79
CA GLU A 325 -1.90 -4.13 13.17
C GLU A 325 -2.97 -4.72 14.10
N MET A 326 -2.58 -5.61 15.01
CA MET A 326 -3.50 -6.14 16.04
C MET A 326 -3.86 -5.11 17.12
N ALA A 327 -2.96 -4.20 17.46
CA ALA A 327 -3.23 -3.17 18.47
C ALA A 327 -4.22 -2.11 17.96
N THR A 328 -4.13 -1.73 16.69
CA THR A 328 -5.07 -0.77 16.07
C THR A 328 -6.49 -1.34 15.92
N ARG A 329 -6.64 -2.62 15.64
CA ARG A 329 -7.96 -3.28 15.61
C ARG A 329 -8.60 -3.37 16.99
N VAL A 330 -7.81 -3.64 18.03
CA VAL A 330 -8.30 -3.66 19.42
C VAL A 330 -8.71 -2.26 19.88
N ILE A 331 -7.94 -1.22 19.55
CA ILE A 331 -8.25 0.17 19.93
C ILE A 331 -9.49 0.69 19.21
N ASN A 332 -9.68 0.36 17.93
CA ASN A 332 -10.87 0.77 17.18
C ASN A 332 -12.12 -0.01 17.56
N SER A 333 -12.00 -1.24 18.08
CA SER A 333 -13.14 -2.00 18.60
C SER A 333 -13.61 -1.54 19.98
N THR A 334 -12.78 -0.83 20.75
CA THR A 334 -13.15 -0.26 22.06
C THR A 334 -13.75 1.16 21.97
N ASN A 335 -13.70 1.82 20.80
CA ASN A 335 -14.28 3.16 20.61
C ASN A 335 -15.69 3.16 19.99
N LEU A 336 -16.35 1.99 19.94
CA LEU A 336 -17.76 1.85 19.53
C LEU A 336 -18.59 1.35 20.72
N GLN A 337 -18.66 2.15 21.76
CA GLN A 337 -19.74 2.08 22.77
C GLN A 337 -20.33 3.47 23.00
#